data_d7475a47a20bc8eb83562d8215466e1f
#
_entry.id   d7475a47a20bc8eb83562d8215466e1f
#
_cell.length_a   1.000
_cell.length_b   1.000
_cell.length_c   1.000
_cell.angle_alpha   90.00
_cell.angle_beta   90.00
_cell.angle_gamma   90.00
#
_symmetry.space_group_name_H-M   'P 1'
#
loop_
_entity.id
_entity.type
_entity.pdbx_description
1 polymer ?
#
loop_
_entity_poly.entity_id
_entity_poly.type
_entity_poly.pdbx_seq_one_letter_code
_entity_poly.pdbx_strand_id
1 'polypeptide(L)' 'VKNEDENDVLFYRYIKGLRFWEIAEKMDCTEQWVHKLHGRALGRLKIPK' A
#
# COMPACT_ATOMS: atom_id res chain seq x y z
N VAL A 1 -8.75 13.43 -1.03
CA VAL A 1 -8.27 12.10 -1.29
C VAL A 1 -7.00 12.12 -2.11
N LYS A 2 -6.08 11.36 -1.71
CA LYS A 2 -4.78 11.38 -2.32
C LYS A 2 -4.47 10.09 -3.02
N ASN A 3 -3.99 10.21 -4.22
CA ASN A 3 -3.56 9.02 -4.96
C ASN A 3 -2.26 8.47 -4.43
N GLU A 4 -1.52 9.28 -3.73
CA GLU A 4 -0.24 8.84 -3.20
C GLU A 4 -0.40 7.77 -2.14
N ASP A 5 -1.63 7.54 -1.66
CA ASP A 5 -1.82 6.47 -0.69
C ASP A 5 -1.39 5.13 -1.26
N GLU A 6 -1.67 4.88 -2.52
CA GLU A 6 -1.27 3.63 -3.14
C GLU A 6 0.25 3.53 -3.22
N ASN A 7 0.89 4.62 -3.59
CA ASN A 7 2.35 4.63 -3.64
C ASN A 7 2.95 4.47 -2.26
N ASP A 8 2.32 5.08 -1.26
CA ASP A 8 2.81 4.97 0.11
C ASP A 8 2.79 3.52 0.57
N VAL A 9 1.72 2.80 0.25
CA VAL A 9 1.63 1.40 0.65
C VAL A 9 2.78 0.61 0.02
N LEU A 10 3.04 0.82 -1.24
CA LEU A 10 4.13 0.12 -1.91
C LEU A 10 5.46 0.51 -1.29
N PHE A 11 5.65 1.78 -1.01
CA PHE A 11 6.88 2.25 -0.41
C PHE A 11 7.10 1.58 0.95
N TYR A 12 6.10 1.64 1.81
CA TYR A 12 6.26 1.06 3.13
C TYR A 12 6.44 -0.45 3.07
N ARG A 13 5.74 -1.09 2.15
CA ARG A 13 5.77 -2.55 2.08
C ARG A 13 7.09 -3.05 1.50
N TYR A 14 7.58 -2.41 0.45
CA TYR A 14 8.72 -2.96 -0.29
C TYR A 14 10.03 -2.25 0.01
N ILE A 15 9.99 -0.98 0.31
CA ILE A 15 11.20 -0.24 0.64
C ILE A 15 11.51 -0.32 2.12
N LYS A 16 10.50 -0.09 2.94
CA LYS A 16 10.68 -0.13 4.38
C LYS A 16 10.55 -1.53 4.95
N GLY A 17 9.89 -2.43 4.25
CA GLY A 17 9.70 -3.79 4.72
C GLY A 17 8.71 -3.92 5.85
N LEU A 18 7.75 -3.01 5.93
CA LEU A 18 6.76 -3.03 6.99
C LEU A 18 5.66 -4.04 6.67
N ARG A 19 5.04 -4.51 7.72
CA ARG A 19 3.88 -5.38 7.57
C ARG A 19 2.63 -4.54 7.35
N PHE A 20 1.58 -5.18 6.85
CA PHE A 20 0.36 -4.44 6.53
C PHE A 20 -0.21 -3.72 7.73
N TRP A 21 -0.19 -4.37 8.91
CA TRP A 21 -0.74 -3.71 10.09
C TRP A 21 0.13 -2.52 10.50
N GLU A 22 1.43 -2.61 10.26
CA GLU A 22 2.32 -1.49 10.54
C GLU A 22 2.06 -0.33 9.61
N ILE A 23 1.83 -0.66 8.34
CA ILE A 23 1.50 0.37 7.36
C ILE A 23 0.19 1.06 7.74
N ALA A 24 -0.79 0.26 8.17
CA ALA A 24 -2.08 0.83 8.57
C ALA A 24 -1.90 1.83 9.70
N GLU A 25 -1.04 1.51 10.65
CA GLU A 25 -0.77 2.44 11.74
C GLU A 25 -0.09 3.70 11.23
N LYS A 26 0.86 3.54 10.34
CA LYS A 26 1.58 4.70 9.80
C LYS A 26 0.65 5.61 9.02
N MET A 27 -0.28 5.03 8.29
CA MET A 27 -1.19 5.79 7.45
C MET A 27 -2.49 6.13 8.16
N ASP A 28 -2.62 5.73 9.42
CA ASP A 28 -3.80 6.04 10.22
C ASP A 28 -5.06 5.51 9.55
N CYS A 29 -5.02 4.26 9.17
CA CYS A 29 -6.17 3.63 8.54
C CYS A 29 -6.23 2.17 8.98
N THR A 30 -7.21 1.45 8.45
CA THR A 30 -7.37 0.05 8.80
C THR A 30 -6.50 -0.84 7.94
N GLU A 31 -6.22 -2.03 8.46
CA GLU A 31 -5.45 -3.00 7.70
C GLU A 31 -6.18 -3.40 6.42
N GLN A 32 -7.50 -3.52 6.52
CA GLN A 32 -8.29 -3.85 5.34
C GLN A 32 -8.11 -2.81 4.24
N TRP A 33 -8.08 -1.55 4.64
CA TRP A 33 -7.87 -0.48 3.67
C TRP A 33 -6.50 -0.57 3.02
N VAL A 34 -5.50 -0.91 3.82
CA VAL A 34 -4.15 -1.07 3.28
C VAL A 34 -4.12 -2.18 2.25
N HIS A 35 -4.77 -3.30 2.55
CA HIS A 35 -4.84 -4.41 1.59
C HIS A 35 -5.50 -3.97 0.30
N LYS A 36 -6.56 -3.19 0.41
CA LYS A 36 -7.26 -2.71 -0.77
C LYS A 36 -6.34 -1.80 -1.59
N LEU A 37 -5.66 -0.89 -0.93
CA LEU A 37 -4.74 0.00 -1.62
C LEU A 37 -3.62 -0.79 -2.29
N HIS A 38 -3.13 -1.79 -1.60
CA HIS A 38 -2.05 -2.62 -2.15
C HIS A 38 -2.50 -3.31 -3.43
N GLY A 39 -3.70 -3.88 -3.41
CA GLY A 39 -4.22 -4.53 -4.60
C GLY A 39 -4.40 -3.56 -5.76
N ARG A 40 -4.90 -2.37 -5.45
CA ARG A 40 -5.11 -1.36 -6.49
C ARG A 40 -3.77 -0.91 -7.06
N ALA A 41 -2.80 -0.72 -6.20
CA ALA A 41 -1.48 -0.28 -6.66
C ALA A 41 -0.85 -1.31 -7.58
N LEU A 42 -0.96 -2.58 -7.21
CA LEU A 42 -0.41 -3.63 -8.05
C LEU A 42 -1.12 -3.70 -9.39
N GLY A 43 -2.42 -3.47 -9.39
CA GLY A 43 -3.17 -3.47 -10.64
C GLY A 43 -2.73 -2.37 -11.57
N ARG A 44 -2.28 -1.26 -11.02
CA ARG A 44 -1.84 -0.14 -11.86
C ARG A 44 -0.45 -0.34 -12.41
N LEU A 45 0.36 -1.14 -11.75
CA LEU A 45 1.75 -1.30 -12.15
C LEU A 45 1.91 -2.08 -13.44
N LYS A 46 0.96 -2.93 -13.76
CA LYS A 46 1.03 -3.65 -15.02
C LYS A 46 2.35 -4.37 -15.17
N ILE A 47 2.54 -5.36 -14.36
CA ILE A 47 3.78 -6.09 -14.39
C ILE A 47 3.76 -7.05 -15.58
N PRO A 48 4.67 -6.92 -16.51
CA PRO A 48 4.70 -7.82 -17.65
C PRO A 48 5.21 -9.20 -17.23
N LYS A 49 4.70 -10.17 -17.88
CA LYS A 49 5.10 -11.55 -17.58
C LYS A 49 6.23 -12.00 -18.45
#